data_53a7e3caaa9ce1bbf9175fe1f14a15f4
#
_entry.id   53a7e3caaa9ce1bbf9175fe1f14a15f4
#
_cell.length_a   1.000
_cell.length_b   1.000
_cell.length_c   1.000
_cell.angle_alpha   90.00
_cell.angle_beta   90.00
_cell.angle_gamma   90.00
#
_symmetry.space_group_name_H-M   'P 1'
#
loop_
_entity.id
_entity.type
_entity.pdbx_description
1 polymer ?
#
loop_
_entity_poly.entity_id
_entity_poly.type
_entity_poly.pdbx_seq_one_letter_code
_entity_poly.pdbx_strand_id
1 'polypeptide(L)'
;MALLEVDNVVVRFGGVTAVDRATFTAEAGDVTGLIGPNGAGKTTLFNVITGLQSPGAGVVRFDGSDITGYTTHQRARLGIARTFQRLEAFGSLSVWDNVLTAAEIHRRWQRDAGDPRHVTADLVERVGIAGFSQQRADSVPTGTARLLELARALAIEPRLLLLDEPSSGLGESETETFGDLLRVLALDGRAVLMVEHDMDLVMRVCDVIHVLDFGQVIATGTPAEIRANPKVMQAYLGTYADVVTSAEQVESEEVEAPRG
;
A
#
# COMPACT_ATOMS: atom_id res chain seq x y z
N MET A 1 6.97 -12.63 16.14
CA MET A 1 5.70 -12.09 16.70
C MET A 1 5.25 -11.01 15.75
N ALA A 2 4.04 -11.14 15.21
CA ALA A 2 3.57 -10.23 14.18
C ALA A 2 3.61 -8.76 14.66
N LEU A 3 4.10 -7.87 13.80
CA LEU A 3 4.08 -6.43 14.07
C LEU A 3 2.68 -5.86 13.86
N LEU A 4 1.99 -6.31 12.80
CA LEU A 4 0.60 -6.00 12.51
C LEU A 4 -0.24 -7.28 12.58
N GLU A 5 -1.35 -7.23 13.29
CA GLU A 5 -2.38 -8.27 13.30
C GLU A 5 -3.73 -7.63 12.95
N VAL A 6 -4.37 -8.17 11.93
CA VAL A 6 -5.76 -7.88 11.56
C VAL A 6 -6.57 -9.13 11.89
N ASP A 7 -7.53 -9.03 12.80
CA ASP A 7 -8.26 -10.18 13.37
C ASP A 7 -9.77 -10.01 13.20
N ASN A 8 -10.39 -10.86 12.37
CA ASN A 8 -11.82 -10.92 12.11
C ASN A 8 -12.46 -9.56 11.76
N VAL A 9 -11.74 -8.71 11.02
CA VAL A 9 -12.21 -7.36 10.66
C VAL A 9 -13.38 -7.44 9.71
N VAL A 10 -14.45 -6.69 10.04
CA VAL A 10 -15.65 -6.54 9.20
C VAL A 10 -15.90 -5.07 8.93
N VAL A 11 -16.13 -4.72 7.65
CA VAL A 11 -16.53 -3.38 7.23
C VAL A 11 -17.73 -3.46 6.31
N ARG A 12 -18.76 -2.66 6.59
CA ARG A 12 -19.98 -2.56 5.78
C ARG A 12 -20.26 -1.12 5.39
N PHE A 13 -20.67 -0.92 4.15
CA PHE A 13 -21.16 0.36 3.63
C PHE A 13 -22.60 0.18 3.16
N GLY A 14 -23.56 0.70 3.95
CA GLY A 14 -24.97 0.42 3.69
C GLY A 14 -25.27 -1.08 3.68
N GLY A 15 -25.76 -1.59 2.57
CA GLY A 15 -26.08 -3.04 2.38
C GLY A 15 -24.90 -3.88 1.91
N VAL A 16 -23.73 -3.29 1.59
CA VAL A 16 -22.58 -3.99 1.04
C VAL A 16 -21.55 -4.30 2.10
N THR A 17 -21.13 -5.56 2.23
CA THR A 17 -20.01 -5.97 3.07
C THR A 17 -18.73 -5.89 2.24
N ALA A 18 -17.91 -4.85 2.49
CA ALA A 18 -16.66 -4.62 1.77
C ALA A 18 -15.50 -5.45 2.33
N VAL A 19 -15.54 -5.79 3.63
CA VAL A 19 -14.60 -6.70 4.30
C VAL A 19 -15.41 -7.61 5.20
N ASP A 20 -15.21 -8.92 5.08
CA ASP A 20 -15.94 -9.95 5.84
C ASP A 20 -14.97 -10.85 6.60
N ARG A 21 -14.75 -10.54 7.86
CA ARG A 21 -13.90 -11.32 8.80
C ARG A 21 -12.48 -11.55 8.29
N ALA A 22 -11.89 -10.53 7.63
CA ALA A 22 -10.52 -10.63 7.19
C ALA A 22 -9.57 -10.81 8.37
N THR A 23 -8.67 -11.80 8.25
CA THR A 23 -7.66 -12.11 9.26
C THR A 23 -6.33 -12.36 8.56
N PHE A 24 -5.30 -11.59 8.92
CA PHE A 24 -3.94 -11.74 8.42
C PHE A 24 -2.93 -10.99 9.29
N THR A 25 -1.64 -11.23 9.04
CA THR A 25 -0.53 -10.61 9.79
C THR A 25 0.51 -10.03 8.85
N ALA A 26 1.32 -9.09 9.35
CA ALA A 26 2.57 -8.67 8.72
C ALA A 26 3.68 -8.65 9.78
N GLU A 27 4.78 -9.32 9.45
CA GLU A 27 5.94 -9.44 10.34
C GLU A 27 6.93 -8.29 10.10
N ALA A 28 7.67 -7.93 11.14
CA ALA A 28 8.83 -7.04 11.00
C ALA A 28 9.94 -7.78 10.25
N GLY A 29 10.54 -7.12 9.29
CA GLY A 29 11.58 -7.70 8.44
C GLY A 29 11.10 -8.34 7.15
N ASP A 30 9.77 -8.42 6.96
CA ASP A 30 9.16 -9.03 5.77
C ASP A 30 8.49 -8.00 4.86
N VAL A 31 8.45 -8.32 3.57
CA VAL A 31 7.58 -7.70 2.58
C VAL A 31 6.33 -8.59 2.42
N THR A 32 5.19 -8.07 2.86
CA THR A 32 3.89 -8.74 2.78
C THR A 32 3.07 -8.17 1.63
N GLY A 33 2.58 -9.01 0.73
CA GLY A 33 1.65 -8.63 -0.34
C GLY A 33 0.19 -8.83 0.08
N LEU A 34 -0.68 -7.86 -0.19
CA LEU A 34 -2.13 -8.00 -0.12
C LEU A 34 -2.70 -7.84 -1.52
N ILE A 35 -2.99 -8.94 -2.19
CA ILE A 35 -3.44 -8.97 -3.58
C ILE A 35 -4.90 -9.40 -3.68
N GLY A 36 -5.50 -9.24 -4.84
CA GLY A 36 -6.88 -9.66 -5.13
C GLY A 36 -7.52 -8.81 -6.21
N PRO A 37 -8.67 -9.24 -6.76
CA PRO A 37 -9.39 -8.51 -7.78
C PRO A 37 -9.77 -7.08 -7.36
N ASN A 38 -10.20 -6.26 -8.35
CA ASN A 38 -10.77 -4.95 -8.06
C ASN A 38 -12.06 -5.11 -7.26
N GLY A 39 -12.24 -4.27 -6.24
CA GLY A 39 -13.39 -4.40 -5.33
C GLY A 39 -13.25 -5.46 -4.24
N ALA A 40 -12.17 -6.23 -4.17
CA ALA A 40 -11.98 -7.26 -3.15
C ALA A 40 -11.90 -6.72 -1.70
N GLY A 41 -11.74 -5.39 -1.49
CA GLY A 41 -11.68 -4.77 -0.16
C GLY A 41 -10.30 -4.32 0.30
N LYS A 42 -9.26 -4.41 -0.55
CA LYS A 42 -7.86 -4.08 -0.22
C LYS A 42 -7.70 -2.65 0.35
N THR A 43 -8.18 -1.65 -0.38
CA THR A 43 -8.13 -0.24 0.06
C THR A 43 -8.93 0.00 1.34
N THR A 44 -10.05 -0.71 1.51
CA THR A 44 -10.85 -0.67 2.76
C THR A 44 -10.05 -1.19 3.94
N LEU A 45 -9.33 -2.30 3.79
CA LEU A 45 -8.43 -2.83 4.82
C LEU A 45 -7.29 -1.85 5.15
N PHE A 46 -6.67 -1.23 4.16
CA PHE A 46 -5.67 -0.19 4.37
C PHE A 46 -6.24 0.99 5.16
N ASN A 47 -7.48 1.41 4.84
CA ASN A 47 -8.16 2.47 5.59
C ASN A 47 -8.45 2.06 7.04
N VAL A 48 -8.78 0.78 7.29
CA VAL A 48 -8.96 0.27 8.65
C VAL A 48 -7.63 0.26 9.40
N ILE A 49 -6.53 -0.24 8.80
CA ILE A 49 -5.21 -0.30 9.43
C ILE A 49 -4.68 1.11 9.75
N THR A 50 -4.95 2.10 8.91
CA THR A 50 -4.52 3.49 9.13
C THR A 50 -5.46 4.31 10.02
N GLY A 51 -6.65 3.80 10.36
CA GLY A 51 -7.65 4.50 11.18
C GLY A 51 -8.46 5.54 10.41
N LEU A 52 -8.41 5.53 9.08
CA LEU A 52 -9.30 6.34 8.21
C LEU A 52 -10.72 5.77 8.19
N GLN A 53 -10.87 4.47 8.43
CA GLN A 53 -12.14 3.76 8.52
C GLN A 53 -12.17 2.95 9.81
N SER A 54 -13.23 3.09 10.60
CA SER A 54 -13.47 2.22 11.74
C SER A 54 -14.12 0.91 11.28
N PRO A 55 -13.66 -0.26 11.75
CA PRO A 55 -14.33 -1.51 11.48
C PRO A 55 -15.64 -1.60 12.27
N GLY A 56 -16.62 -2.34 11.73
CA GLY A 56 -17.86 -2.67 12.43
C GLY A 56 -17.71 -3.82 13.43
N ALA A 57 -16.69 -4.67 13.24
CA ALA A 57 -16.27 -5.75 14.13
C ALA A 57 -14.83 -6.15 13.85
N GLY A 58 -14.22 -6.92 14.75
CA GLY A 58 -12.83 -7.34 14.67
C GLY A 58 -11.88 -6.34 15.33
N VAL A 59 -10.59 -6.67 15.32
CA VAL A 59 -9.54 -5.94 16.04
C VAL A 59 -8.33 -5.76 15.14
N VAL A 60 -7.69 -4.59 15.24
CA VAL A 60 -6.37 -4.33 14.66
C VAL A 60 -5.39 -4.16 15.81
N ARG A 61 -4.33 -5.00 15.83
CA ARG A 61 -3.23 -4.89 16.80
C ARG A 61 -1.96 -4.46 16.10
N PHE A 62 -1.21 -3.63 16.78
CA PHE A 62 0.12 -3.20 16.37
C PHE A 62 1.07 -3.42 17.54
N ASP A 63 2.12 -4.23 17.31
CA ASP A 63 3.07 -4.63 18.34
C ASP A 63 2.36 -5.18 19.59
N GLY A 64 1.40 -6.10 19.37
CA GLY A 64 0.58 -6.71 20.39
C GLY A 64 -0.49 -5.81 21.04
N SER A 65 -0.48 -4.50 20.80
CA SER A 65 -1.42 -3.54 21.38
C SER A 65 -2.64 -3.34 20.48
N ASP A 66 -3.84 -3.34 21.04
CA ASP A 66 -5.08 -3.01 20.32
C ASP A 66 -5.11 -1.52 19.95
N ILE A 67 -5.09 -1.24 18.65
CA ILE A 67 -5.14 0.12 18.10
C ILE A 67 -6.46 0.41 17.38
N THR A 68 -7.46 -0.46 17.49
CA THR A 68 -8.72 -0.36 16.73
C THR A 68 -9.40 0.99 16.89
N GLY A 69 -9.44 1.52 18.11
CA GLY A 69 -10.02 2.83 18.42
C GLY A 69 -9.09 4.03 18.22
N TYR A 70 -7.83 3.83 17.78
CA TYR A 70 -6.88 4.92 17.63
C TYR A 70 -7.15 5.72 16.35
N THR A 71 -6.98 7.03 16.47
CA THR A 71 -7.06 7.95 15.31
C THR A 71 -5.84 7.80 14.41
N THR A 72 -5.94 8.26 13.17
CA THR A 72 -4.87 8.21 12.17
C THR A 72 -3.56 8.81 12.70
N HIS A 73 -3.62 9.98 13.36
CA HIS A 73 -2.40 10.62 13.89
C HIS A 73 -1.78 9.86 15.08
N GLN A 74 -2.59 9.15 15.89
CA GLN A 74 -2.05 8.30 16.95
C GLN A 74 -1.31 7.10 16.36
N ARG A 75 -1.87 6.48 15.31
CA ARG A 75 -1.22 5.36 14.59
C ARG A 75 0.06 5.81 13.89
N ALA A 76 0.07 7.00 13.28
CA ALA A 76 1.30 7.56 12.70
C ALA A 76 2.42 7.73 13.75
N ARG A 77 2.06 8.18 14.98
CA ARG A 77 3.02 8.29 16.09
C ARG A 77 3.52 6.95 16.63
N LEU A 78 2.80 5.86 16.40
CA LEU A 78 3.27 4.50 16.70
C LEU A 78 4.24 3.97 15.64
N GLY A 79 4.41 4.68 14.53
CA GLY A 79 5.27 4.28 13.42
C GLY A 79 4.54 3.56 12.30
N ILE A 80 3.26 3.87 12.04
CA ILE A 80 2.51 3.40 10.87
C ILE A 80 2.49 4.52 9.83
N ALA A 81 3.15 4.30 8.68
CA ALA A 81 3.11 5.21 7.53
C ALA A 81 2.36 4.60 6.37
N ARG A 82 1.80 5.44 5.49
CA ARG A 82 1.13 5.02 4.26
C ARG A 82 1.44 5.95 3.10
N THR A 83 1.65 5.40 1.91
CA THR A 83 1.48 6.12 0.64
C THR A 83 0.05 5.94 0.14
N PHE A 84 -0.38 6.78 -0.80
CA PHE A 84 -1.72 6.74 -1.38
C PHE A 84 -1.64 6.46 -2.87
N GLN A 85 -2.68 5.84 -3.41
CA GLN A 85 -2.80 5.59 -4.85
C GLN A 85 -2.72 6.89 -5.67
N ARG A 86 -3.36 7.97 -5.19
CA ARG A 86 -3.21 9.32 -5.75
C ARG A 86 -2.01 10.00 -5.11
N LEU A 87 -1.21 10.67 -5.94
CA LEU A 87 -0.07 11.45 -5.47
C LEU A 87 -0.53 12.60 -4.55
N GLU A 88 -0.05 12.58 -3.32
CA GLU A 88 -0.42 13.52 -2.24
C GLU A 88 0.75 14.45 -1.87
N ALA A 89 1.72 14.61 -2.78
CA ALA A 89 2.83 15.54 -2.60
C ALA A 89 2.33 17.00 -2.65
N PHE A 90 2.98 17.88 -1.87
CA PHE A 90 2.73 19.33 -1.94
C PHE A 90 3.34 19.86 -3.24
N GLY A 91 2.56 19.95 -4.31
CA GLY A 91 3.02 20.25 -5.66
C GLY A 91 3.80 21.55 -5.78
N SER A 92 3.42 22.59 -5.03
CA SER A 92 4.10 23.89 -5.03
C SER A 92 5.45 23.93 -4.30
N LEU A 93 5.72 22.93 -3.44
CA LEU A 93 6.99 22.80 -2.74
C LEU A 93 8.01 22.03 -3.59
N SER A 94 9.30 22.23 -3.31
CA SER A 94 10.35 21.40 -3.90
C SER A 94 10.26 19.95 -3.38
N VAL A 95 10.91 19.01 -4.08
CA VAL A 95 11.10 17.62 -3.61
C VAL A 95 11.74 17.63 -2.21
N TRP A 96 12.79 18.43 -2.03
CA TRP A 96 13.45 18.60 -0.74
C TRP A 96 12.50 19.07 0.36
N ASP A 97 11.75 20.15 0.12
CA ASP A 97 10.86 20.74 1.13
C ASP A 97 9.69 19.81 1.50
N ASN A 98 9.25 18.98 0.57
CA ASN A 98 8.26 17.94 0.84
C ASN A 98 8.76 16.93 1.89
N VAL A 99 9.98 16.40 1.71
CA VAL A 99 10.58 15.44 2.65
C VAL A 99 10.94 16.13 3.96
N LEU A 100 11.53 17.34 3.89
CA LEU A 100 11.89 18.13 5.06
C LEU A 100 10.68 18.42 5.94
N THR A 101 9.54 18.76 5.35
CA THR A 101 8.28 18.99 6.09
C THR A 101 7.89 17.76 6.92
N ALA A 102 7.97 16.55 6.34
CA ALA A 102 7.66 15.33 7.06
C ALA A 102 8.66 15.05 8.20
N ALA A 103 9.95 15.25 7.95
CA ALA A 103 11.01 15.10 8.97
C ALA A 103 10.86 16.12 10.13
N GLU A 104 10.51 17.37 9.81
CA GLU A 104 10.25 18.41 10.82
C GLU A 104 9.02 18.08 11.68
N ILE A 105 7.96 17.55 11.07
CA ILE A 105 6.77 17.08 11.79
C ILE A 105 7.15 15.94 12.71
N HIS A 106 7.90 14.96 12.24
CA HIS A 106 8.38 13.84 13.05
C HIS A 106 9.20 14.34 14.26
N ARG A 107 10.15 15.25 14.05
CA ARG A 107 10.98 15.84 15.12
C ARG A 107 10.15 16.51 16.23
N ARG A 108 8.97 17.04 15.94
CA ARG A 108 8.10 17.68 16.94
C ARG A 108 7.48 16.69 17.94
N TRP A 109 7.22 15.46 17.53
CA TRP A 109 6.67 14.46 18.43
C TRP A 109 7.70 13.43 18.93
N GLN A 110 8.82 13.27 18.21
CA GLN A 110 9.93 12.39 18.58
C GLN A 110 11.18 13.23 18.76
N ARG A 111 11.48 13.58 20.02
CA ARG A 111 12.59 14.50 20.35
C ARG A 111 13.98 13.95 20.00
N ASP A 112 14.13 12.63 20.02
CA ASP A 112 15.38 11.93 19.71
C ASP A 112 15.55 11.66 18.20
N ALA A 113 14.56 12.02 17.35
CA ALA A 113 14.71 11.97 15.91
C ALA A 113 15.89 12.85 15.46
N GLY A 114 16.59 12.39 14.42
CA GLY A 114 17.75 13.08 13.85
C GLY A 114 17.48 14.52 13.41
N ASP A 115 18.52 15.25 13.00
CA ASP A 115 18.35 16.56 12.37
C ASP A 115 17.51 16.41 11.10
N PRO A 116 16.38 17.13 10.97
CA PRO A 116 15.48 16.98 9.80
C PRO A 116 16.18 17.20 8.46
N ARG A 117 17.20 18.07 8.39
CA ARG A 117 17.95 18.31 7.15
C ARG A 117 18.86 17.15 6.78
N HIS A 118 19.51 16.52 7.77
CA HIS A 118 20.29 15.30 7.54
C HIS A 118 19.39 14.13 7.12
N VAL A 119 18.27 13.92 7.85
CA VAL A 119 17.29 12.90 7.50
C VAL A 119 16.78 13.11 6.06
N THR A 120 16.50 14.36 5.67
CA THR A 120 16.05 14.67 4.29
C THR A 120 17.13 14.33 3.27
N ALA A 121 18.39 14.72 3.53
CA ALA A 121 19.51 14.44 2.62
C ALA A 121 19.67 12.92 2.40
N ASP A 122 19.72 12.17 3.49
CA ASP A 122 19.87 10.71 3.45
C ASP A 122 18.70 10.03 2.71
N LEU A 123 17.47 10.51 2.91
CA LEU A 123 16.29 9.92 2.28
C LEU A 123 16.23 10.21 0.78
N VAL A 124 16.50 11.44 0.33
CA VAL A 124 16.47 11.76 -1.11
C VAL A 124 17.56 11.00 -1.88
N GLU A 125 18.72 10.77 -1.26
CA GLU A 125 19.77 9.89 -1.80
C GLU A 125 19.33 8.43 -1.81
N ARG A 126 18.82 7.93 -0.69
CA ARG A 126 18.42 6.52 -0.53
C ARG A 126 17.35 6.09 -1.51
N VAL A 127 16.36 6.96 -1.80
CA VAL A 127 15.30 6.67 -2.78
C VAL A 127 15.68 7.07 -4.22
N GLY A 128 16.89 7.62 -4.44
CA GLY A 128 17.42 7.94 -5.77
C GLY A 128 16.85 9.19 -6.42
N ILE A 129 16.32 10.15 -5.64
CA ILE A 129 15.71 11.39 -6.18
C ILE A 129 16.53 12.66 -5.88
N ALA A 130 17.77 12.54 -5.44
CA ALA A 130 18.62 13.67 -5.07
C ALA A 130 18.79 14.68 -6.23
N GLY A 131 18.89 14.20 -7.47
CA GLY A 131 18.99 15.05 -8.67
C GLY A 131 17.77 15.95 -8.91
N PHE A 132 16.64 15.65 -8.29
CA PHE A 132 15.38 16.41 -8.39
C PHE A 132 15.11 17.30 -7.15
N SER A 133 15.99 17.32 -6.16
CA SER A 133 15.76 17.92 -4.83
C SER A 133 15.23 19.35 -4.88
N GLN A 134 15.72 20.18 -5.81
CA GLN A 134 15.32 21.58 -5.95
C GLN A 134 14.14 21.81 -6.91
N GLN A 135 13.66 20.76 -7.57
CA GLN A 135 12.53 20.88 -8.49
C GLN A 135 11.21 20.84 -7.72
N ARG A 136 10.20 21.50 -8.25
CA ARG A 136 8.84 21.45 -7.69
C ARG A 136 8.27 20.04 -7.85
N ALA A 137 7.54 19.58 -6.84
CA ALA A 137 6.97 18.24 -6.84
C ALA A 137 5.91 18.03 -7.96
N ASP A 138 5.25 19.10 -8.44
CA ASP A 138 4.29 19.02 -9.53
C ASP A 138 4.95 19.01 -10.93
N SER A 139 6.28 19.18 -11.02
CA SER A 139 7.03 19.21 -12.27
C SER A 139 7.96 18.02 -12.50
N VAL A 140 8.05 17.10 -11.53
CA VAL A 140 8.89 15.91 -11.69
C VAL A 140 8.14 14.78 -12.41
N PRO A 141 8.86 13.81 -13.03
CA PRO A 141 8.26 12.60 -13.60
C PRO A 141 7.44 11.81 -12.57
N THR A 142 6.42 11.07 -13.02
CA THR A 142 5.53 10.30 -12.15
C THR A 142 6.29 9.32 -11.25
N GLY A 143 7.29 8.61 -11.80
CA GLY A 143 8.14 7.70 -11.02
C GLY A 143 8.89 8.44 -9.90
N THR A 144 9.48 9.60 -10.20
CA THR A 144 10.12 10.44 -9.17
C THR A 144 9.13 10.90 -8.11
N ALA A 145 7.89 11.25 -8.49
CA ALA A 145 6.84 11.64 -7.55
C ALA A 145 6.44 10.47 -6.62
N ARG A 146 6.43 9.22 -7.10
CA ARG A 146 6.20 8.01 -6.28
C ARG A 146 7.33 7.81 -5.27
N LEU A 147 8.58 7.94 -5.70
CA LEU A 147 9.73 7.87 -4.80
C LEU A 147 9.74 9.01 -3.77
N LEU A 148 9.25 10.20 -4.15
CA LEU A 148 9.05 11.31 -3.21
C LEU A 148 8.03 10.96 -2.14
N GLU A 149 6.90 10.34 -2.47
CA GLU A 149 5.91 9.89 -1.48
C GLU A 149 6.51 8.84 -0.53
N LEU A 150 7.30 7.90 -1.07
CA LEU A 150 8.03 6.95 -0.25
C LEU A 150 9.01 7.65 0.69
N ALA A 151 9.81 8.62 0.21
CA ALA A 151 10.72 9.39 1.04
C ALA A 151 10.00 10.13 2.17
N ARG A 152 8.84 10.74 1.88
CA ARG A 152 7.99 11.40 2.89
C ARG A 152 7.46 10.41 3.94
N ALA A 153 7.04 9.23 3.50
CA ALA A 153 6.58 8.17 4.40
C ALA A 153 7.74 7.66 5.28
N LEU A 154 8.95 7.53 4.74
CA LEU A 154 10.14 7.12 5.49
C LEU A 154 10.64 8.17 6.48
N ALA A 155 10.36 9.47 6.22
CA ALA A 155 10.82 10.57 7.07
C ALA A 155 10.21 10.57 8.49
N ILE A 156 9.16 9.80 8.74
CA ILE A 156 8.62 9.57 10.09
C ILE A 156 9.18 8.31 10.76
N GLU A 157 10.22 7.70 10.19
CA GLU A 157 10.87 6.49 10.69
C GLU A 157 9.87 5.35 10.99
N PRO A 158 9.07 4.92 10.00
CA PRO A 158 8.00 3.97 10.25
C PRO A 158 8.55 2.58 10.60
N ARG A 159 7.83 1.90 11.50
CA ARG A 159 7.98 0.47 11.77
C ARG A 159 7.14 -0.38 10.81
N LEU A 160 5.96 0.15 10.38
CA LEU A 160 5.09 -0.43 9.36
C LEU A 160 4.89 0.57 8.23
N LEU A 161 5.23 0.16 7.02
CA LEU A 161 5.04 0.92 5.79
C LEU A 161 3.93 0.28 4.94
N LEU A 162 2.86 1.02 4.73
CA LEU A 162 1.73 0.62 3.88
C LEU A 162 1.87 1.28 2.52
N LEU A 163 1.96 0.49 1.45
CA LEU A 163 2.16 0.97 0.08
C LEU A 163 0.96 0.58 -0.79
N ASP A 164 0.28 1.58 -1.35
CA ASP A 164 -0.92 1.41 -2.17
C ASP A 164 -0.58 1.65 -3.65
N GLU A 165 -0.43 0.58 -4.43
CA GLU A 165 -0.01 0.56 -5.84
C GLU A 165 1.25 1.41 -6.11
N PRO A 166 2.35 1.15 -5.38
CA PRO A 166 3.52 2.01 -5.41
C PRO A 166 4.29 1.95 -6.74
N SER A 167 4.15 0.89 -7.54
CA SER A 167 4.81 0.76 -8.85
C SER A 167 4.07 1.48 -9.98
N SER A 168 2.85 2.00 -9.72
CA SER A 168 2.04 2.66 -10.74
C SER A 168 2.76 3.86 -11.37
N GLY A 169 3.03 3.76 -12.68
CA GLY A 169 3.73 4.80 -13.45
C GLY A 169 5.25 4.71 -13.43
N LEU A 170 5.82 3.65 -12.85
CA LEU A 170 7.23 3.30 -13.00
C LEU A 170 7.46 2.51 -14.29
N GLY A 171 8.61 2.72 -14.93
CA GLY A 171 9.10 1.82 -15.97
C GLY A 171 9.63 0.51 -15.40
N GLU A 172 9.89 -0.49 -16.25
CA GLU A 172 10.34 -1.82 -15.84
C GLU A 172 11.61 -1.75 -14.96
N SER A 173 12.65 -1.05 -15.40
CA SER A 173 13.90 -0.88 -14.65
C SER A 173 13.70 -0.10 -13.33
N GLU A 174 12.79 0.89 -13.31
CA GLU A 174 12.45 1.62 -12.09
C GLU A 174 11.72 0.71 -11.10
N THR A 175 10.81 -0.13 -11.58
CA THR A 175 10.08 -1.13 -10.77
C THR A 175 11.03 -2.16 -10.15
N GLU A 176 12.07 -2.57 -10.90
CA GLU A 176 13.10 -3.45 -10.36
C GLU A 176 13.87 -2.80 -9.22
N THR A 177 14.38 -1.60 -9.45
CA THR A 177 15.13 -0.82 -8.44
C THR A 177 14.26 -0.52 -7.20
N PHE A 178 12.98 -0.20 -7.42
CA PHE A 178 12.00 0.02 -6.36
C PHE A 178 11.78 -1.24 -5.52
N GLY A 179 11.64 -2.40 -6.16
CA GLY A 179 11.52 -3.69 -5.47
C GLY A 179 12.73 -4.01 -4.59
N ASP A 180 13.95 -3.76 -5.08
CA ASP A 180 15.17 -3.95 -4.31
C ASP A 180 15.21 -3.00 -3.10
N LEU A 181 14.77 -1.76 -3.27
CA LEU A 181 14.64 -0.81 -2.16
C LEU A 181 13.68 -1.30 -1.09
N LEU A 182 12.52 -1.88 -1.47
CA LEU A 182 11.56 -2.44 -0.50
C LEU A 182 12.18 -3.58 0.31
N ARG A 183 12.95 -4.46 -0.32
CA ARG A 183 13.67 -5.54 0.36
C ARG A 183 14.70 -4.99 1.35
N VAL A 184 15.47 -3.97 0.97
CA VAL A 184 16.41 -3.30 1.87
C VAL A 184 15.69 -2.67 3.06
N LEU A 185 14.53 -2.04 2.85
CA LEU A 185 13.72 -1.46 3.93
C LEU A 185 13.20 -2.53 4.91
N ALA A 186 12.81 -3.69 4.40
CA ALA A 186 12.41 -4.83 5.24
C ALA A 186 13.62 -5.38 6.03
N LEU A 187 14.76 -5.61 5.38
CA LEU A 187 15.99 -6.06 6.05
C LEU A 187 16.47 -5.11 7.16
N ASP A 188 16.16 -3.82 7.07
CA ASP A 188 16.37 -2.85 8.16
C ASP A 188 15.40 -3.04 9.34
N GLY A 189 14.55 -4.07 9.33
CA GLY A 189 13.61 -4.42 10.40
C GLY A 189 12.23 -3.77 10.31
N ARG A 190 11.88 -3.13 9.19
CA ARG A 190 10.53 -2.62 8.95
C ARG A 190 9.62 -3.73 8.45
N ALA A 191 8.34 -3.67 8.82
CA ALA A 191 7.30 -4.41 8.09
C ALA A 191 6.87 -3.58 6.88
N VAL A 192 6.83 -4.19 5.70
CA VAL A 192 6.28 -3.58 4.48
C VAL A 192 5.02 -4.35 4.11
N LEU A 193 3.88 -3.68 4.04
CA LEU A 193 2.63 -4.26 3.53
C LEU A 193 2.22 -3.49 2.27
N MET A 194 2.16 -4.17 1.13
CA MET A 194 1.87 -3.55 -0.16
C MET A 194 0.62 -4.13 -0.82
N VAL A 195 -0.17 -3.27 -1.43
CA VAL A 195 -1.21 -3.63 -2.40
C VAL A 195 -0.64 -3.36 -3.78
N GLU A 196 -0.66 -4.36 -4.66
CA GLU A 196 -0.12 -4.25 -6.00
C GLU A 196 -0.93 -5.08 -7.01
N HIS A 197 -0.88 -4.64 -8.27
CA HIS A 197 -1.43 -5.34 -9.43
C HIS A 197 -0.34 -5.92 -10.33
N ASP A 198 0.89 -5.42 -10.22
CA ASP A 198 2.07 -5.97 -10.88
C ASP A 198 2.48 -7.27 -10.17
N MET A 199 2.04 -8.40 -10.75
CA MET A 199 2.30 -9.72 -10.17
C MET A 199 3.77 -10.11 -10.24
N ASP A 200 4.53 -9.60 -11.21
CA ASP A 200 5.96 -9.90 -11.31
C ASP A 200 6.72 -9.22 -10.17
N LEU A 201 6.38 -7.97 -9.85
CA LEU A 201 6.92 -7.30 -8.67
C LEU A 201 6.53 -8.04 -7.39
N VAL A 202 5.23 -8.36 -7.21
CA VAL A 202 4.73 -9.08 -6.01
C VAL A 202 5.47 -10.39 -5.80
N MET A 203 5.56 -11.23 -6.85
CA MET A 203 6.21 -12.55 -6.78
C MET A 203 7.72 -12.47 -6.55
N ARG A 204 8.35 -11.35 -6.93
CA ARG A 204 9.79 -11.13 -6.75
C ARG A 204 10.14 -10.62 -5.35
N VAL A 205 9.30 -9.74 -4.76
CA VAL A 205 9.70 -9.02 -3.55
C VAL A 205 9.02 -9.49 -2.28
N CYS A 206 7.83 -10.11 -2.35
CA CYS A 206 7.11 -10.53 -1.17
C CYS A 206 7.66 -11.82 -0.56
N ASP A 207 7.71 -11.86 0.76
CA ASP A 207 8.00 -13.07 1.54
C ASP A 207 6.70 -13.85 1.80
N VAL A 208 5.61 -13.13 2.09
CA VAL A 208 4.26 -13.68 2.31
C VAL A 208 3.24 -12.89 1.50
N ILE A 209 2.25 -13.59 0.93
CA ILE A 209 1.15 -12.98 0.18
C ILE A 209 -0.17 -13.43 0.78
N HIS A 210 -1.05 -12.47 1.05
CA HIS A 210 -2.46 -12.68 1.39
C HIS A 210 -3.32 -12.35 0.18
N VAL A 211 -4.20 -13.27 -0.21
CA VAL A 211 -5.11 -13.08 -1.33
C VAL A 211 -6.50 -12.76 -0.79
N LEU A 212 -6.99 -11.58 -1.13
CA LEU A 212 -8.31 -11.10 -0.75
C LEU A 212 -9.28 -11.27 -1.92
N ASP A 213 -10.45 -11.84 -1.66
CA ASP A 213 -11.55 -11.93 -2.59
C ASP A 213 -12.88 -11.75 -1.86
N PHE A 214 -13.79 -10.92 -2.40
CA PHE A 214 -15.07 -10.54 -1.78
C PHE A 214 -14.97 -10.23 -0.27
N GLY A 215 -13.92 -9.51 0.13
CA GLY A 215 -13.69 -9.09 1.51
C GLY A 215 -13.10 -10.15 2.43
N GLN A 216 -12.81 -11.35 1.94
CA GLN A 216 -12.26 -12.48 2.72
C GLN A 216 -10.85 -12.82 2.26
N VAL A 217 -9.98 -13.21 3.20
CA VAL A 217 -8.67 -13.79 2.87
C VAL A 217 -8.88 -15.24 2.46
N ILE A 218 -8.74 -15.55 1.17
CA ILE A 218 -8.98 -16.88 0.59
C ILE A 218 -7.72 -17.75 0.54
N ALA A 219 -6.54 -17.15 0.59
CA ALA A 219 -5.26 -17.84 0.61
C ALA A 219 -4.18 -16.98 1.29
N THR A 220 -3.24 -17.65 1.93
CA THR A 220 -2.02 -17.06 2.50
C THR A 220 -0.86 -18.02 2.24
N GLY A 221 0.30 -17.51 1.84
CA GLY A 221 1.47 -18.33 1.61
C GLY A 221 2.61 -17.56 0.94
N THR A 222 3.67 -18.27 0.65
CA THR A 222 4.80 -17.78 -0.15
C THR A 222 4.39 -17.53 -1.60
N PRO A 223 5.14 -16.73 -2.38
CA PRO A 223 4.87 -16.54 -3.81
C PRO A 223 4.68 -17.84 -4.58
N ALA A 224 5.49 -18.89 -4.29
CA ALA A 224 5.39 -20.18 -4.96
C ALA A 224 4.07 -20.92 -4.64
N GLU A 225 3.64 -20.90 -3.37
CA GLU A 225 2.37 -21.50 -2.91
C GLU A 225 1.15 -20.77 -3.50
N ILE A 226 1.19 -19.43 -3.53
CA ILE A 226 0.11 -18.62 -4.11
C ILE A 226 -0.01 -18.87 -5.62
N ARG A 227 1.11 -18.92 -6.35
CA ARG A 227 1.11 -19.23 -7.79
C ARG A 227 0.50 -20.60 -8.12
N ALA A 228 0.70 -21.59 -7.26
CA ALA A 228 0.19 -22.95 -7.43
C ALA A 228 -1.25 -23.14 -6.89
N ASN A 229 -1.85 -22.15 -6.26
CA ASN A 229 -3.13 -22.29 -5.56
C ASN A 229 -4.32 -22.19 -6.53
N PRO A 230 -5.13 -23.26 -6.71
CA PRO A 230 -6.27 -23.24 -7.65
C PRO A 230 -7.34 -22.19 -7.30
N LYS A 231 -7.57 -21.91 -6.02
CA LYS A 231 -8.55 -20.90 -5.58
C LYS A 231 -8.13 -19.50 -6.02
N VAL A 232 -6.82 -19.22 -5.95
CA VAL A 232 -6.28 -17.93 -6.41
C VAL A 232 -6.45 -17.79 -7.92
N MET A 233 -6.12 -18.83 -8.69
CA MET A 233 -6.33 -18.82 -10.14
C MET A 233 -7.80 -18.59 -10.49
N GLN A 234 -8.73 -19.23 -9.79
CA GLN A 234 -10.16 -19.08 -10.02
C GLN A 234 -10.66 -17.65 -9.72
N ALA A 235 -10.20 -17.03 -8.62
CA ALA A 235 -10.56 -15.66 -8.26
C ALA A 235 -10.14 -14.64 -9.32
N TYR A 236 -8.96 -14.83 -9.92
CA TYR A 236 -8.50 -13.97 -11.01
C TYR A 236 -9.15 -14.26 -12.36
N LEU A 237 -9.44 -15.53 -12.69
CA LEU A 237 -10.11 -15.94 -13.93
C LEU A 237 -11.60 -15.54 -13.95
N GLY A 238 -12.29 -15.60 -12.79
CA GLY A 238 -13.66 -15.14 -12.65
C GLY A 238 -13.84 -13.67 -13.04
N THR A 239 -12.90 -12.83 -12.66
CA THR A 239 -12.88 -11.40 -12.98
C THR A 239 -12.71 -11.15 -14.49
N TYR A 240 -11.96 -11.99 -15.22
CA TYR A 240 -11.82 -11.91 -16.67
C TYR A 240 -13.11 -12.32 -17.40
N ALA A 241 -13.82 -13.33 -16.91
CA ALA A 241 -15.07 -13.78 -17.50
C ALA A 241 -16.17 -12.69 -17.38
N ASP A 242 -16.26 -12.03 -16.21
CA ASP A 242 -17.24 -10.95 -15.98
C ASP A 242 -16.97 -9.71 -16.85
N VAL A 243 -15.71 -9.38 -17.12
CA VAL A 243 -15.31 -8.27 -18.00
C VAL A 243 -15.67 -8.57 -19.45
N VAL A 244 -15.43 -9.80 -19.94
CA VAL A 244 -15.74 -10.21 -21.30
C VAL A 244 -17.26 -10.23 -21.52
N THR A 245 -18.02 -10.77 -20.57
CA THR A 245 -19.49 -10.82 -20.65
C THR A 245 -20.11 -9.41 -20.63
N SER A 246 -19.56 -8.49 -19.86
CA SER A 246 -20.01 -7.10 -19.82
C SER A 246 -19.71 -6.35 -21.12
N ALA A 247 -18.55 -6.61 -21.76
CA ALA A 247 -18.19 -6.01 -23.04
C ALA A 247 -19.09 -6.52 -24.19
N GLU A 248 -19.39 -7.82 -24.20
CA GLU A 248 -20.30 -8.41 -25.21
C GLU A 248 -21.76 -7.92 -25.07
N GLN A 249 -22.17 -7.60 -23.82
CA GLN A 249 -23.54 -7.04 -23.61
C GLN A 249 -23.63 -5.58 -24.08
N VAL A 250 -22.58 -4.77 -23.90
CA VAL A 250 -22.54 -3.38 -24.38
C VAL A 250 -22.52 -3.33 -25.91
N GLU A 251 -21.76 -4.22 -26.59
CA GLU A 251 -21.75 -4.29 -28.06
C GLU A 251 -23.09 -4.78 -28.64
N SER A 252 -23.79 -5.65 -27.93
CA SER A 252 -25.12 -6.13 -28.39
C SER A 252 -26.22 -5.06 -28.24
N GLU A 253 -26.15 -4.18 -27.25
CA GLU A 253 -27.09 -3.07 -27.07
C GLU A 253 -26.89 -1.93 -28.09
N GLU A 254 -25.64 -1.67 -28.53
CA GLU A 254 -25.34 -0.66 -29.54
C GLU A 254 -25.78 -1.09 -30.96
N VAL A 255 -25.93 -2.38 -31.23
CA VAL A 255 -26.36 -2.92 -32.55
C VAL A 255 -27.90 -2.92 -32.69
N GLU A 256 -28.66 -2.90 -31.59
CA GLU A 256 -30.13 -2.94 -31.60
C GLU A 256 -30.82 -1.57 -31.54
N ALA A 257 -30.08 -0.44 -31.57
CA ALA A 257 -30.69 0.88 -31.65
C ALA A 257 -31.34 1.11 -33.04
N PRO A 258 -32.67 1.29 -33.14
CA PRO A 258 -33.34 1.47 -34.43
C PRO A 258 -32.89 2.79 -35.06
N ARG A 259 -32.36 2.69 -36.26
CA ARG A 259 -32.17 3.87 -37.13
C ARG A 259 -33.57 4.38 -37.55
N GLY A 260 -34.03 5.38 -36.82
CA GLY A 260 -35.21 6.17 -37.15
C GLY A 260 -34.84 7.43 -37.92
#